data_cbdf493ae3ee28dbaa119297fe2f5f08
#
_entry.id   cbdf493ae3ee28dbaa119297fe2f5f08
#
_cell.length_a   1.000
_cell.length_b   1.000
_cell.length_c   1.000
_cell.angle_alpha   90.00
_cell.angle_beta   90.00
_cell.angle_gamma   90.00
#
_symmetry.space_group_name_H-M   'P 1'
#
loop_
_entity.id
_entity.type
_entity.pdbx_description
1 polymer ?
#
loop_
_entity_poly.entity_id
_entity_poly.type
_entity_poly.pdbx_seq_one_letter_code
_entity_poly.pdbx_strand_id
1 'polypeptide(L)'
;MIKKVFPILALAVFSSMLGIGIIAPLLPLYAENMGATGIWLGIIFASFSVSRAIIMPIAGRLSDRSGRKLILSIGLLAYAIISLGYIWANSIPQLTLVRLIHGVAGGMIIPIAQAYVGDISPEGEEGKWMGYFNAAFFTGFGFGPLMGGVLTDHFGMNIAFSAMGGLNLLAFLIVALFLPEIRQRKMAASPRPSFKEMSASGMVKGLFSFRLAFSLGRGTFATFLPIFAAVYIGLSPTLIGVLLAVEILIMSLLQVYGGNIADRFNRRVLVALGNLINLTFLALIPLGGNFWQLLGLCALQGLGGAISMPASSALTVEEGRRFGMGSVMGIFAMAMSIGMAIGPLLSGVIADFVSINSVFYFGAIMGLIGTGLFVWFTR
;
A
#
# COMPACT_ATOMS: atom_id res chain seq x y z
N MET A 1 -8.07 -25.46 -13.67
CA MET A 1 -8.65 -24.10 -13.91
C MET A 1 -7.65 -23.03 -13.54
N ILE A 2 -7.11 -23.02 -12.32
CA ILE A 2 -6.23 -21.95 -11.81
C ILE A 2 -5.00 -21.70 -12.69
N LYS A 3 -4.29 -22.71 -13.18
CA LYS A 3 -3.09 -22.56 -14.03
C LYS A 3 -3.35 -21.77 -15.33
N LYS A 4 -4.59 -21.74 -15.83
CA LYS A 4 -4.98 -20.95 -17.03
C LYS A 4 -5.50 -19.56 -16.69
N VAL A 5 -6.17 -19.41 -15.56
CA VAL A 5 -6.85 -18.16 -15.16
C VAL A 5 -5.91 -17.24 -14.38
N PHE A 6 -5.08 -17.80 -13.51
CA PHE A 6 -4.18 -17.02 -12.66
C PHE A 6 -3.20 -16.11 -13.44
N PRO A 7 -2.55 -16.54 -14.54
CA PRO A 7 -1.66 -15.65 -15.31
C PRO A 7 -2.38 -14.39 -15.85
N ILE A 8 -3.64 -14.52 -16.24
CA ILE A 8 -4.47 -13.40 -16.72
C ILE A 8 -4.67 -12.40 -15.59
N LEU A 9 -5.05 -12.90 -14.42
CA LEU A 9 -5.27 -12.06 -13.24
C LEU A 9 -3.96 -11.45 -12.71
N ALA A 10 -2.87 -12.21 -12.69
CA ALA A 10 -1.55 -11.74 -12.28
C ALA A 10 -1.04 -10.62 -13.21
N LEU A 11 -1.20 -10.76 -14.53
CA LEU A 11 -0.82 -9.74 -15.50
C LEU A 11 -1.67 -8.46 -15.34
N ALA A 12 -2.98 -8.62 -15.12
CA ALA A 12 -3.87 -7.47 -14.86
C ALA A 12 -3.51 -6.74 -13.57
N VAL A 13 -3.24 -7.48 -12.49
CA VAL A 13 -2.81 -6.91 -11.20
C VAL A 13 -1.46 -6.24 -11.33
N PHE A 14 -0.48 -6.87 -11.97
CA PHE A 14 0.83 -6.27 -12.24
C PHE A 14 0.70 -4.96 -13.00
N SER A 15 -0.06 -4.95 -14.12
CA SER A 15 -0.27 -3.77 -14.95
C SER A 15 -0.95 -2.65 -14.17
N SER A 16 -2.00 -2.98 -13.39
CA SER A 16 -2.69 -2.01 -12.55
C SER A 16 -1.78 -1.44 -11.46
N MET A 17 -0.99 -2.31 -10.78
CA MET A 17 -0.08 -1.88 -9.72
C MET A 17 1.09 -1.06 -10.25
N LEU A 18 1.60 -1.38 -11.41
CA LEU A 18 2.59 -0.57 -12.11
C LEU A 18 2.02 0.84 -12.37
N GLY A 19 0.80 0.93 -12.90
CA GLY A 19 0.10 2.21 -13.11
C GLY A 19 -0.11 3.00 -11.81
N ILE A 20 -0.54 2.32 -10.74
CA ILE A 20 -0.72 2.97 -9.43
C ILE A 20 0.61 3.45 -8.85
N GLY A 21 1.68 2.69 -9.05
CA GLY A 21 3.01 3.05 -8.58
C GLY A 21 3.59 4.29 -9.27
N ILE A 22 3.23 4.55 -10.52
CA ILE A 22 3.65 5.74 -11.29
C ILE A 22 3.35 7.03 -10.52
N ILE A 23 2.19 7.11 -9.88
CA ILE A 23 1.75 8.33 -9.20
C ILE A 23 2.52 8.62 -7.90
N ALA A 24 3.17 7.62 -7.32
CA ALA A 24 3.79 7.75 -6.01
C ALA A 24 4.84 8.88 -5.92
N PRO A 25 5.82 9.01 -6.84
CA PRO A 25 6.75 10.13 -6.83
C PRO A 25 6.13 11.44 -7.35
N LEU A 26 5.11 11.36 -8.20
CA LEU A 26 4.61 12.48 -8.99
C LEU A 26 3.60 13.34 -8.22
N LEU A 27 2.69 12.71 -7.50
CA LEU A 27 1.57 13.41 -6.88
C LEU A 27 1.99 14.49 -5.87
N PRO A 28 2.96 14.22 -4.97
CA PRO A 28 3.45 15.27 -4.07
C PRO A 28 4.03 16.46 -4.82
N LEU A 29 4.87 16.20 -5.83
CA LEU A 29 5.50 17.24 -6.66
C LEU A 29 4.47 18.01 -7.48
N TYR A 30 3.48 17.31 -8.03
CA TYR A 30 2.40 17.92 -8.80
C TYR A 30 1.54 18.85 -7.94
N ALA A 31 1.20 18.42 -6.73
CA ALA A 31 0.44 19.23 -5.78
C ALA A 31 1.26 20.44 -5.27
N GLU A 32 2.56 20.26 -5.01
CA GLU A 32 3.47 21.34 -4.63
C GLU A 32 3.58 22.41 -5.72
N ASN A 33 3.71 22.01 -6.98
CA ASN A 33 3.70 22.94 -8.13
C ASN A 33 2.41 23.74 -8.27
N MET A 34 1.29 23.25 -7.68
CA MET A 34 0.03 23.98 -7.56
C MET A 34 -0.04 24.88 -6.31
N GLY A 35 1.02 24.94 -5.50
CA GLY A 35 1.07 25.70 -4.24
C GLY A 35 0.45 24.96 -3.06
N ALA A 36 0.36 23.63 -3.08
CA ALA A 36 -0.13 22.88 -1.94
C ALA A 36 0.82 22.97 -0.76
N THR A 37 0.28 23.35 0.41
CA THR A 37 0.97 23.28 1.69
C THR A 37 1.05 21.83 2.19
N GLY A 38 1.79 21.57 3.26
CA GLY A 38 1.87 20.24 3.88
C GLY A 38 0.50 19.72 4.29
N ILE A 39 -0.39 20.56 4.81
CA ILE A 39 -1.77 20.19 5.16
C ILE A 39 -2.54 19.73 3.92
N TRP A 40 -2.45 20.44 2.80
CA TRP A 40 -3.11 20.05 1.56
C TRP A 40 -2.58 18.75 1.01
N LEU A 41 -1.27 18.52 1.09
CA LEU A 41 -0.66 17.22 0.75
C LEU A 41 -1.25 16.10 1.61
N GLY A 42 -1.34 16.32 2.92
CA GLY A 42 -1.99 15.40 3.83
C GLY A 42 -3.43 15.08 3.44
N ILE A 43 -4.23 16.11 3.11
CA ILE A 43 -5.63 15.95 2.68
C ILE A 43 -5.74 15.17 1.36
N ILE A 44 -4.89 15.48 0.37
CA ILE A 44 -4.86 14.79 -0.93
C ILE A 44 -4.58 13.29 -0.76
N PHE A 45 -3.60 12.92 0.08
CA PHE A 45 -3.27 11.52 0.32
C PHE A 45 -4.31 10.80 1.19
N ALA A 46 -4.82 11.48 2.22
CA ALA A 46 -5.85 10.92 3.09
C ALA A 46 -7.18 10.71 2.35
N SER A 47 -7.58 11.60 1.45
CA SER A 47 -8.83 11.49 0.69
C SER A 47 -8.92 10.18 -0.09
N PHE A 48 -7.83 9.74 -0.73
CA PHE A 48 -7.73 8.45 -1.38
C PHE A 48 -7.87 7.29 -0.38
N SER A 49 -7.15 7.35 0.74
CA SER A 49 -7.14 6.27 1.73
C SER A 49 -8.49 6.11 2.42
N VAL A 50 -9.14 7.22 2.75
CA VAL A 50 -10.48 7.23 3.39
C VAL A 50 -11.54 6.70 2.44
N SER A 51 -11.64 7.23 1.22
CA SER A 51 -12.64 6.77 0.25
C SER A 51 -12.45 5.29 -0.11
N ARG A 52 -11.19 4.85 -0.25
CA ARG A 52 -10.86 3.45 -0.46
C ARG A 52 -11.32 2.57 0.70
N ALA A 53 -11.03 2.98 1.95
CA ALA A 53 -11.42 2.23 3.14
C ALA A 53 -12.94 2.05 3.26
N ILE A 54 -13.71 3.09 2.92
CA ILE A 54 -15.17 3.05 2.93
C ILE A 54 -15.72 2.11 1.86
N ILE A 55 -15.17 2.17 0.65
CA ILE A 55 -15.71 1.42 -0.49
C ILE A 55 -15.32 -0.07 -0.47
N MET A 56 -14.16 -0.44 0.10
CA MET A 56 -13.68 -1.82 0.12
C MET A 56 -14.72 -2.85 0.62
N PRO A 57 -15.36 -2.68 1.78
CA PRO A 57 -16.35 -3.63 2.26
C PRO A 57 -17.64 -3.63 1.41
N ILE A 58 -18.01 -2.49 0.84
CA ILE A 58 -19.18 -2.34 -0.03
C ILE A 58 -18.94 -3.09 -1.35
N ALA A 59 -17.80 -2.82 -1.98
CA ALA A 59 -17.39 -3.47 -3.23
C ALA A 59 -17.20 -4.99 -3.05
N GLY A 60 -16.64 -5.42 -1.91
CA GLY A 60 -16.55 -6.83 -1.56
C GLY A 60 -17.90 -7.51 -1.55
N ARG A 61 -18.87 -6.98 -0.81
CA ARG A 61 -20.25 -7.53 -0.75
C ARG A 61 -20.96 -7.50 -2.10
N LEU A 62 -20.74 -6.43 -2.88
CA LEU A 62 -21.33 -6.31 -4.21
C LEU A 62 -20.73 -7.36 -5.14
N SER A 63 -19.42 -7.59 -5.09
CA SER A 63 -18.75 -8.61 -5.90
C SER A 63 -19.19 -10.04 -5.55
N ASP A 64 -19.54 -10.28 -4.28
CA ASP A 64 -20.10 -11.56 -3.85
C ASP A 64 -21.47 -11.86 -4.49
N ARG A 65 -22.25 -10.81 -4.81
CA ARG A 65 -23.58 -10.92 -5.40
C ARG A 65 -23.59 -10.85 -6.91
N SER A 66 -22.83 -9.90 -7.48
CA SER A 66 -22.85 -9.55 -8.90
C SER A 66 -21.76 -10.24 -9.71
N GLY A 67 -20.84 -10.95 -9.03
CA GLY A 67 -19.67 -11.59 -9.64
C GLY A 67 -18.40 -10.79 -9.48
N ARG A 68 -17.28 -11.50 -9.35
CA ARG A 68 -15.94 -10.91 -9.12
C ARG A 68 -15.45 -10.12 -10.33
N LYS A 69 -15.60 -10.71 -11.53
CA LYS A 69 -15.13 -10.12 -12.78
C LYS A 69 -15.78 -8.76 -13.03
N LEU A 70 -17.09 -8.66 -12.86
CA LEU A 70 -17.84 -7.43 -13.14
C LEU A 70 -17.31 -6.26 -12.31
N ILE A 71 -17.21 -6.43 -10.99
CA ILE A 71 -16.80 -5.35 -10.07
C ILE A 71 -15.33 -5.00 -10.28
N LEU A 72 -14.46 -5.99 -10.51
CA LEU A 72 -13.07 -5.77 -10.84
C LEU A 72 -12.92 -4.97 -12.15
N SER A 73 -13.69 -5.32 -13.19
CA SER A 73 -13.68 -4.61 -14.47
C SER A 73 -14.14 -3.16 -14.33
N ILE A 74 -15.22 -2.92 -13.58
CA ILE A 74 -15.71 -1.56 -13.29
C ILE A 74 -14.62 -0.76 -12.56
N GLY A 75 -13.98 -1.35 -11.55
CA GLY A 75 -12.89 -0.70 -10.81
C GLY A 75 -11.72 -0.32 -11.70
N LEU A 76 -11.25 -1.22 -12.56
CA LEU A 76 -10.13 -0.98 -13.49
C LEU A 76 -10.46 0.07 -14.54
N LEU A 77 -11.67 0.03 -15.13
CA LEU A 77 -12.12 1.03 -16.10
C LEU A 77 -12.28 2.41 -15.45
N ALA A 78 -12.93 2.48 -14.29
CA ALA A 78 -13.05 3.72 -13.53
C ALA A 78 -11.67 4.29 -13.19
N TYR A 79 -10.73 3.44 -12.74
CA TYR A 79 -9.36 3.85 -12.44
C TYR A 79 -8.65 4.43 -13.67
N ALA A 80 -8.80 3.79 -14.84
CA ALA A 80 -8.23 4.29 -16.10
C ALA A 80 -8.79 5.67 -16.48
N ILE A 81 -10.11 5.85 -16.39
CA ILE A 81 -10.77 7.13 -16.73
C ILE A 81 -10.35 8.24 -15.75
N ILE A 82 -10.35 7.94 -14.45
CA ILE A 82 -10.00 8.91 -13.40
C ILE A 82 -8.53 9.33 -13.51
N SER A 83 -7.66 8.47 -14.04
CA SER A 83 -6.26 8.81 -14.31
C SER A 83 -6.11 10.03 -15.23
N LEU A 84 -7.02 10.21 -16.17
CA LEU A 84 -7.07 11.40 -17.02
C LEU A 84 -7.48 12.66 -16.23
N GLY A 85 -8.24 12.47 -15.14
CA GLY A 85 -8.63 13.58 -14.25
C GLY A 85 -7.44 14.32 -13.63
N TYR A 86 -6.30 13.67 -13.47
CA TYR A 86 -5.08 14.34 -13.01
C TYR A 86 -4.55 15.36 -14.01
N ILE A 87 -4.69 15.10 -15.29
CA ILE A 87 -4.24 16.00 -16.38
C ILE A 87 -5.10 17.29 -16.41
N TRP A 88 -6.38 17.17 -16.06
CA TRP A 88 -7.32 18.28 -16.07
C TRP A 88 -7.45 19.00 -14.71
N ALA A 89 -6.85 18.46 -13.65
CA ALA A 89 -6.85 19.09 -12.34
C ALA A 89 -5.91 20.30 -12.34
N ASN A 90 -6.47 21.50 -12.28
CA ASN A 90 -5.73 22.77 -12.31
C ASN A 90 -5.76 23.49 -10.93
N SER A 91 -6.29 22.84 -9.91
CA SER A 91 -6.35 23.36 -8.55
C SER A 91 -6.31 22.25 -7.51
N ILE A 92 -5.86 22.59 -6.30
CA ILE A 92 -5.76 21.66 -5.17
C ILE A 92 -7.12 21.01 -4.83
N PRO A 93 -8.25 21.71 -4.79
CA PRO A 93 -9.56 21.08 -4.57
C PRO A 93 -9.94 20.07 -5.65
N GLN A 94 -9.65 20.37 -6.95
CA GLN A 94 -9.90 19.45 -8.05
C GLN A 94 -9.01 18.20 -7.91
N LEU A 95 -7.73 18.37 -7.60
CA LEU A 95 -6.81 17.26 -7.35
C LEU A 95 -7.27 16.38 -6.18
N THR A 96 -7.76 16.99 -5.11
CA THR A 96 -8.34 16.28 -3.95
C THR A 96 -9.59 15.49 -4.35
N LEU A 97 -10.47 16.07 -5.15
CA LEU A 97 -11.66 15.38 -5.68
C LEU A 97 -11.28 14.18 -6.56
N VAL A 98 -10.32 14.36 -7.47
CA VAL A 98 -9.78 13.26 -8.30
C VAL A 98 -9.24 12.14 -7.40
N ARG A 99 -8.48 12.46 -6.36
CA ARG A 99 -7.95 11.48 -5.40
C ARG A 99 -9.05 10.75 -4.64
N LEU A 100 -10.11 11.45 -4.24
CA LEU A 100 -11.24 10.85 -3.55
C LEU A 100 -11.96 9.83 -4.46
N ILE A 101 -12.27 10.20 -5.70
CA ILE A 101 -12.92 9.32 -6.67
C ILE A 101 -11.97 8.16 -7.06
N HIS A 102 -10.68 8.43 -7.17
CA HIS A 102 -9.64 7.43 -7.46
C HIS A 102 -9.56 6.37 -6.35
N GLY A 103 -9.72 6.79 -5.07
CA GLY A 103 -9.79 5.88 -3.93
C GLY A 103 -11.01 4.94 -3.98
N VAL A 104 -12.16 5.43 -4.45
CA VAL A 104 -13.35 4.59 -4.69
C VAL A 104 -13.04 3.49 -5.70
N ALA A 105 -12.46 3.85 -6.85
CA ALA A 105 -12.07 2.87 -7.87
C ALA A 105 -11.01 1.89 -7.35
N GLY A 106 -9.99 2.38 -6.64
CA GLY A 106 -8.92 1.56 -6.02
C GLY A 106 -9.43 0.55 -4.99
N GLY A 107 -10.51 0.90 -4.27
CA GLY A 107 -11.19 0.00 -3.32
C GLY A 107 -11.89 -1.20 -3.99
N MET A 108 -12.15 -1.11 -5.29
CA MET A 108 -12.79 -2.17 -6.08
C MET A 108 -11.78 -3.13 -6.74
N ILE A 109 -10.48 -2.86 -6.71
CA ILE A 109 -9.50 -3.65 -7.47
C ILE A 109 -8.88 -4.74 -6.60
N ILE A 110 -8.02 -4.34 -5.64
CA ILE A 110 -7.18 -5.30 -4.91
C ILE A 110 -7.96 -6.32 -4.07
N PRO A 111 -8.94 -5.91 -3.23
CA PRO A 111 -9.65 -6.89 -2.41
C PRO A 111 -10.42 -7.91 -3.26
N ILE A 112 -10.95 -7.47 -4.41
CA ILE A 112 -11.72 -8.35 -5.30
C ILE A 112 -10.81 -9.28 -6.08
N ALA A 113 -9.64 -8.79 -6.54
CA ALA A 113 -8.63 -9.64 -7.16
C ALA A 113 -8.10 -10.70 -6.19
N GLN A 114 -7.85 -10.34 -4.92
CA GLN A 114 -7.46 -11.29 -3.87
C GLN A 114 -8.57 -12.32 -3.60
N ALA A 115 -9.81 -11.87 -3.49
CA ALA A 115 -10.95 -12.76 -3.31
C ALA A 115 -11.12 -13.72 -4.50
N TYR A 116 -10.91 -13.23 -5.73
CA TYR A 116 -10.92 -14.07 -6.93
C TYR A 116 -9.84 -15.16 -6.86
N VAL A 117 -8.60 -14.82 -6.47
CA VAL A 117 -7.53 -15.84 -6.27
C VAL A 117 -7.95 -16.86 -5.22
N GLY A 118 -8.52 -16.42 -4.10
CA GLY A 118 -9.04 -17.32 -3.06
C GLY A 118 -10.08 -18.30 -3.60
N ASP A 119 -11.05 -17.78 -4.39
CA ASP A 119 -12.14 -18.59 -4.94
C ASP A 119 -11.68 -19.66 -5.95
N ILE A 120 -10.54 -19.44 -6.66
CA ILE A 120 -10.00 -20.39 -7.65
C ILE A 120 -8.89 -21.28 -7.12
N SER A 121 -8.34 -20.98 -5.98
CA SER A 121 -7.23 -21.74 -5.39
C SER A 121 -7.69 -23.14 -4.99
N PRO A 122 -6.88 -24.20 -5.27
CA PRO A 122 -7.12 -25.50 -4.72
C PRO A 122 -7.05 -25.48 -3.20
N GLU A 123 -7.86 -26.34 -2.56
CA GLU A 123 -7.81 -26.52 -1.10
C GLU A 123 -6.41 -26.91 -0.63
N GLY A 124 -5.87 -26.13 0.34
CA GLY A 124 -4.52 -26.31 0.87
C GLY A 124 -3.40 -25.63 0.08
N GLU A 125 -3.66 -25.06 -1.09
CA GLU A 125 -2.68 -24.30 -1.89
C GLU A 125 -2.93 -22.78 -1.87
N GLU A 126 -3.90 -22.27 -1.08
CA GLU A 126 -4.28 -20.87 -1.06
C GLU A 126 -3.09 -19.94 -0.76
N GLY A 127 -2.24 -20.33 0.18
CA GLY A 127 -1.03 -19.58 0.53
C GLY A 127 -0.06 -19.43 -0.62
N LYS A 128 0.15 -20.48 -1.41
CA LYS A 128 1.02 -20.49 -2.59
C LYS A 128 0.51 -19.53 -3.67
N TRP A 129 -0.79 -19.59 -3.99
CA TRP A 129 -1.37 -18.75 -5.03
C TRP A 129 -1.46 -17.28 -4.61
N MET A 130 -1.73 -17.01 -3.32
CA MET A 130 -1.62 -15.67 -2.75
C MET A 130 -0.17 -15.15 -2.75
N GLY A 131 0.80 -16.03 -2.56
CA GLY A 131 2.22 -15.69 -2.71
C GLY A 131 2.55 -15.20 -4.13
N TYR A 132 2.10 -15.91 -5.16
CA TYR A 132 2.27 -15.48 -6.56
C TYR A 132 1.51 -14.17 -6.87
N PHE A 133 0.30 -14.01 -6.31
CA PHE A 133 -0.46 -12.75 -6.41
C PHE A 133 0.32 -11.58 -5.79
N ASN A 134 0.86 -11.76 -4.59
CA ASN A 134 1.66 -10.76 -3.92
C ASN A 134 2.95 -10.43 -4.69
N ALA A 135 3.58 -11.42 -5.32
CA ALA A 135 4.74 -11.19 -6.19
C ALA A 135 4.38 -10.29 -7.38
N ALA A 136 3.27 -10.57 -8.09
CA ALA A 136 2.79 -9.72 -9.19
C ALA A 136 2.44 -8.30 -8.71
N PHE A 137 1.75 -8.20 -7.56
CA PHE A 137 1.38 -6.93 -6.92
C PHE A 137 2.61 -6.08 -6.58
N PHE A 138 3.54 -6.62 -5.78
CA PHE A 138 4.69 -5.85 -5.29
C PHE A 138 5.70 -5.54 -6.40
N THR A 139 5.87 -6.44 -7.36
CA THR A 139 6.74 -6.18 -8.52
C THR A 139 6.18 -5.02 -9.36
N GLY A 140 4.89 -5.04 -9.70
CA GLY A 140 4.25 -3.93 -10.40
C GLY A 140 4.35 -2.61 -9.61
N PHE A 141 3.96 -2.65 -8.33
CA PHE A 141 3.97 -1.47 -7.48
C PHE A 141 5.38 -0.92 -7.21
N GLY A 142 6.39 -1.79 -7.13
CA GLY A 142 7.80 -1.40 -6.92
C GLY A 142 8.45 -0.77 -8.15
N PHE A 143 8.15 -1.26 -9.36
CA PHE A 143 8.66 -0.67 -10.60
C PHE A 143 7.91 0.61 -11.01
N GLY A 144 6.69 0.81 -10.51
CA GLY A 144 5.86 1.96 -10.84
C GLY A 144 6.55 3.32 -10.58
N PRO A 145 7.11 3.58 -9.41
CA PRO A 145 7.79 4.84 -9.11
C PRO A 145 8.95 5.15 -10.05
N LEU A 146 9.76 4.13 -10.40
CA LEU A 146 10.84 4.28 -11.36
C LEU A 146 10.30 4.67 -12.74
N MET A 147 9.29 3.98 -13.22
CA MET A 147 8.63 4.29 -14.49
C MET A 147 8.00 5.69 -14.46
N GLY A 148 7.35 6.06 -13.36
CA GLY A 148 6.77 7.39 -13.17
C GLY A 148 7.79 8.50 -13.23
N GLY A 149 8.92 8.34 -12.52
CA GLY A 149 10.03 9.28 -12.55
C GLY A 149 10.61 9.46 -13.95
N VAL A 150 10.95 8.36 -14.63
CA VAL A 150 11.52 8.38 -15.98
C VAL A 150 10.56 9.03 -17.00
N LEU A 151 9.28 8.67 -16.95
CA LEU A 151 8.29 9.27 -17.85
C LEU A 151 8.14 10.76 -17.61
N THR A 152 8.22 11.21 -16.38
CA THR A 152 8.09 12.62 -16.02
C THR A 152 9.28 13.43 -16.48
N ASP A 153 10.51 12.94 -16.27
CA ASP A 153 11.73 13.63 -16.67
C ASP A 153 11.84 13.79 -18.20
N HIS A 154 11.46 12.76 -18.95
CA HIS A 154 11.63 12.77 -20.42
C HIS A 154 10.42 13.28 -21.19
N PHE A 155 9.21 13.10 -20.66
CA PHE A 155 7.96 13.36 -21.40
C PHE A 155 6.96 14.24 -20.63
N GLY A 156 7.25 14.58 -19.37
CA GLY A 156 6.40 15.38 -18.52
C GLY A 156 5.30 14.59 -17.78
N MET A 157 4.72 15.23 -16.77
CA MET A 157 3.75 14.60 -15.87
C MET A 157 2.48 14.11 -16.57
N ASN A 158 2.01 14.82 -17.61
CA ASN A 158 0.80 14.44 -18.34
C ASN A 158 0.94 13.07 -19.02
N ILE A 159 2.12 12.78 -19.57
CA ILE A 159 2.41 11.47 -20.18
C ILE A 159 2.47 10.38 -19.13
N ALA A 160 3.03 10.66 -17.96
CA ALA A 160 3.04 9.71 -16.85
C ALA A 160 1.63 9.37 -16.36
N PHE A 161 0.73 10.36 -16.21
CA PHE A 161 -0.68 10.14 -15.89
C PHE A 161 -1.42 9.39 -17.00
N SER A 162 -1.14 9.69 -18.26
CA SER A 162 -1.69 8.96 -19.41
C SER A 162 -1.23 7.50 -19.43
N ALA A 163 0.05 7.24 -19.13
CA ALA A 163 0.61 5.88 -19.01
C ALA A 163 -0.07 5.10 -17.87
N MET A 164 -0.30 5.74 -16.71
CA MET A 164 -1.07 5.14 -15.61
C MET A 164 -2.49 4.75 -16.07
N GLY A 165 -3.17 5.65 -16.80
CA GLY A 165 -4.49 5.37 -17.38
C GLY A 165 -4.46 4.23 -18.38
N GLY A 166 -3.48 4.25 -19.30
CA GLY A 166 -3.28 3.22 -20.31
C GLY A 166 -3.02 1.83 -19.75
N LEU A 167 -2.18 1.74 -18.69
CA LEU A 167 -1.91 0.47 -18.00
C LEU A 167 -3.17 -0.08 -17.29
N ASN A 168 -3.97 0.77 -16.68
CA ASN A 168 -5.23 0.33 -16.07
C ASN A 168 -6.30 -0.01 -17.11
N LEU A 169 -6.33 0.68 -18.27
CA LEU A 169 -7.17 0.30 -19.41
C LEU A 169 -6.74 -1.06 -19.99
N LEU A 170 -5.43 -1.29 -20.11
CA LEU A 170 -4.91 -2.60 -20.51
C LEU A 170 -5.32 -3.70 -19.52
N ALA A 171 -5.18 -3.45 -18.21
CA ALA A 171 -5.64 -4.38 -17.18
C ALA A 171 -7.15 -4.63 -17.26
N PHE A 172 -7.96 -3.60 -17.52
CA PHE A 172 -9.40 -3.73 -17.78
C PHE A 172 -9.69 -4.63 -18.98
N LEU A 173 -9.02 -4.40 -20.12
CA LEU A 173 -9.22 -5.20 -21.32
C LEU A 173 -8.83 -6.67 -21.10
N ILE A 174 -7.71 -6.92 -20.43
CA ILE A 174 -7.27 -8.26 -20.06
C ILE A 174 -8.33 -8.97 -19.22
N VAL A 175 -8.86 -8.30 -18.19
CA VAL A 175 -9.91 -8.88 -17.32
C VAL A 175 -11.22 -9.04 -18.06
N ALA A 176 -11.66 -8.02 -18.78
CA ALA A 176 -12.96 -8.04 -19.49
C ALA A 176 -13.03 -9.12 -20.58
N LEU A 177 -11.92 -9.32 -21.32
CA LEU A 177 -11.90 -10.25 -22.45
C LEU A 177 -11.55 -11.69 -22.03
N PHE A 178 -10.60 -11.86 -21.12
CA PHE A 178 -9.99 -13.17 -20.87
C PHE A 178 -10.32 -13.77 -19.50
N LEU A 179 -10.73 -12.96 -18.50
CA LEU A 179 -11.04 -13.50 -17.18
C LEU A 179 -12.46 -14.14 -17.19
N PRO A 180 -12.62 -15.41 -16.81
CA PRO A 180 -13.96 -16.02 -16.72
C PRO A 180 -14.72 -15.47 -15.50
N GLU A 181 -16.05 -15.41 -15.57
CA GLU A 181 -16.86 -15.14 -14.39
C GLU A 181 -16.92 -16.39 -13.51
N ILE A 182 -16.73 -16.22 -12.20
CA ILE A 182 -16.82 -17.29 -11.24
C ILE A 182 -18.00 -17.01 -10.31
N ARG A 183 -18.99 -17.91 -10.35
CA ARG A 183 -20.06 -17.90 -9.36
C ARG A 183 -19.53 -18.50 -8.07
N GLN A 184 -19.63 -17.76 -6.98
CA GLN A 184 -19.21 -18.23 -5.67
C GLN A 184 -19.88 -19.56 -5.30
N ARG A 185 -19.07 -20.53 -4.87
CA ARG A 185 -19.56 -21.61 -4.02
C ARG A 185 -19.99 -20.97 -2.69
N LYS A 186 -21.28 -21.05 -2.34
CA LYS A 186 -21.77 -20.60 -1.03
C LYS A 186 -20.98 -21.34 0.05
N MET A 187 -19.93 -20.74 0.55
CA MET A 187 -19.29 -21.24 1.77
C MET A 187 -20.29 -21.06 2.91
N ALA A 188 -20.52 -22.14 3.65
CA ALA A 188 -21.29 -22.09 4.89
C ALA A 188 -20.71 -20.99 5.76
N ALA A 189 -21.57 -20.13 6.27
CA ALA A 189 -21.15 -19.03 7.15
C ALA A 189 -20.47 -19.63 8.38
N SER A 190 -19.16 -19.51 8.45
CA SER A 190 -18.41 -19.83 9.66
C SER A 190 -18.96 -18.99 10.82
N PRO A 191 -19.04 -19.52 12.05
CA PRO A 191 -19.50 -18.77 13.20
C PRO A 191 -18.77 -17.42 13.26
N ARG A 192 -19.51 -16.33 13.31
CA ARG A 192 -18.90 -14.99 13.38
C ARG A 192 -18.23 -14.86 14.73
N PRO A 193 -16.89 -14.68 14.82
CA PRO A 193 -16.23 -14.48 16.09
C PRO A 193 -16.78 -13.22 16.76
N SER A 194 -16.88 -13.27 18.09
CA SER A 194 -17.32 -12.11 18.86
C SER A 194 -16.26 -11.01 18.77
N PHE A 195 -16.65 -9.81 18.33
CA PHE A 195 -15.78 -8.63 18.32
C PHE A 195 -15.19 -8.36 19.71
N LYS A 196 -15.93 -8.71 20.77
CA LYS A 196 -15.52 -8.57 22.17
C LYS A 196 -14.36 -9.49 22.52
N GLU A 197 -14.37 -10.74 22.06
CA GLU A 197 -13.28 -11.70 22.28
C GLU A 197 -12.02 -11.31 21.53
N MET A 198 -12.14 -10.88 20.27
CA MET A 198 -11.01 -10.38 19.49
C MET A 198 -10.37 -9.14 20.12
N SER A 199 -11.20 -8.20 20.58
CA SER A 199 -10.70 -6.99 21.25
C SER A 199 -10.10 -7.26 22.63
N ALA A 200 -10.34 -8.42 23.23
CA ALA A 200 -9.70 -8.84 24.47
C ALA A 200 -8.30 -9.43 24.24
N SER A 201 -8.02 -10.00 23.05
CA SER A 201 -6.71 -10.59 22.72
C SER A 201 -5.59 -9.54 22.72
N GLY A 202 -4.56 -9.77 23.56
CA GLY A 202 -3.36 -8.94 23.59
C GLY A 202 -2.62 -8.98 22.24
N MET A 203 -2.55 -10.15 21.59
CA MET A 203 -1.91 -10.29 20.29
C MET A 203 -2.62 -9.47 19.21
N VAL A 204 -3.96 -9.48 19.15
CA VAL A 204 -4.74 -8.67 18.21
C VAL A 204 -4.52 -7.17 18.45
N LYS A 205 -4.53 -6.73 19.72
CA LYS A 205 -4.22 -5.33 20.09
C LYS A 205 -2.82 -4.92 19.65
N GLY A 206 -1.84 -5.77 19.94
CA GLY A 206 -0.44 -5.52 19.59
C GLY A 206 -0.24 -5.41 18.07
N LEU A 207 -0.75 -6.38 17.31
CA LEU A 207 -0.67 -6.36 15.85
C LEU A 207 -1.43 -5.19 15.23
N PHE A 208 -2.58 -4.80 15.79
CA PHE A 208 -3.31 -3.61 15.35
C PHE A 208 -2.47 -2.35 15.54
N SER A 209 -1.88 -2.17 16.75
CA SER A 209 -1.02 -1.02 17.06
C SER A 209 0.20 -0.95 16.15
N PHE A 210 0.86 -2.09 15.92
CA PHE A 210 1.98 -2.19 14.99
C PHE A 210 1.57 -1.81 13.57
N ARG A 211 0.50 -2.41 13.05
CA ARG A 211 0.02 -2.17 11.66
C ARG A 211 -0.39 -0.72 11.43
N LEU A 212 -1.08 -0.13 12.41
CA LEU A 212 -1.48 1.27 12.39
C LEU A 212 -0.25 2.19 12.29
N ALA A 213 0.69 2.02 13.21
CA ALA A 213 1.89 2.85 13.31
C ALA A 213 2.83 2.66 12.11
N PHE A 214 3.04 1.42 11.65
CA PHE A 214 3.82 1.12 10.45
C PHE A 214 3.23 1.82 9.22
N SER A 215 1.91 1.74 9.05
CA SER A 215 1.22 2.35 7.91
C SER A 215 1.20 3.87 7.98
N LEU A 216 1.16 4.43 9.19
CA LEU A 216 1.30 5.87 9.42
C LEU A 216 2.68 6.35 8.95
N GLY A 217 3.77 5.70 9.38
CA GLY A 217 5.12 6.01 8.95
C GLY A 217 5.31 5.86 7.44
N ARG A 218 4.72 4.81 6.85
CA ARG A 218 4.77 4.58 5.41
C ARG A 218 4.01 5.65 4.62
N GLY A 219 2.85 6.09 5.09
CA GLY A 219 2.10 7.19 4.48
C GLY A 219 2.87 8.51 4.54
N THR A 220 3.48 8.80 5.69
CA THR A 220 4.38 9.93 5.89
C THR A 220 5.55 9.90 4.91
N PHE A 221 6.27 8.78 4.85
CA PHE A 221 7.40 8.59 3.95
C PHE A 221 7.01 8.78 2.48
N ALA A 222 5.96 8.10 2.02
CA ALA A 222 5.52 8.16 0.63
C ALA A 222 5.07 9.56 0.18
N THR A 223 4.55 10.36 1.13
CA THR A 223 4.07 11.72 0.84
C THR A 223 5.21 12.75 0.86
N PHE A 224 6.11 12.67 1.83
CA PHE A 224 7.07 13.75 2.10
C PHE A 224 8.49 13.48 1.60
N LEU A 225 8.89 12.22 1.36
CA LEU A 225 10.20 11.93 0.76
C LEU A 225 10.36 12.57 -0.63
N PRO A 226 9.38 12.50 -1.56
CA PRO A 226 9.53 13.13 -2.87
C PRO A 226 9.78 14.63 -2.78
N ILE A 227 9.08 15.34 -1.89
CA ILE A 227 9.24 16.78 -1.68
C ILE A 227 10.59 17.08 -1.04
N PHE A 228 10.96 16.36 0.01
CA PHE A 228 12.26 16.51 0.65
C PHE A 228 13.40 16.32 -0.36
N ALA A 229 13.33 15.26 -1.15
CA ALA A 229 14.36 14.93 -2.15
C ALA A 229 14.41 15.96 -3.30
N ALA A 230 13.25 16.47 -3.76
CA ALA A 230 13.21 17.47 -4.83
C ALA A 230 13.65 18.85 -4.34
N VAL A 231 13.07 19.35 -3.24
CA VAL A 231 13.24 20.75 -2.79
C VAL A 231 14.55 20.96 -2.06
N TYR A 232 14.95 20.02 -1.19
CA TYR A 232 16.13 20.19 -0.33
C TYR A 232 17.42 19.59 -0.92
N ILE A 233 17.30 18.54 -1.74
CA ILE A 233 18.44 17.85 -2.35
C ILE A 233 18.57 18.17 -3.84
N GLY A 234 17.49 18.65 -4.49
CA GLY A 234 17.48 18.97 -5.91
C GLY A 234 17.44 17.74 -6.83
N LEU A 235 16.86 16.62 -6.36
CA LEU A 235 16.80 15.40 -7.15
C LEU A 235 15.71 15.47 -8.21
N SER A 236 16.02 14.90 -9.39
CA SER A 236 15.03 14.74 -10.46
C SER A 236 13.93 13.71 -10.10
N PRO A 237 12.75 13.78 -10.73
CA PRO A 237 11.69 12.78 -10.61
C PRO A 237 12.16 11.34 -10.82
N THR A 238 13.10 11.10 -11.74
CA THR A 238 13.71 9.76 -11.94
C THR A 238 14.44 9.28 -10.69
N LEU A 239 15.30 10.11 -10.12
CA LEU A 239 16.06 9.73 -8.93
C LEU A 239 15.15 9.50 -7.71
N ILE A 240 14.11 10.31 -7.56
CA ILE A 240 13.06 10.13 -6.54
C ILE A 240 12.33 8.81 -6.75
N GLY A 241 11.98 8.50 -8.00
CA GLY A 241 11.37 7.23 -8.39
C GLY A 241 12.25 6.03 -8.03
N VAL A 242 13.57 6.14 -8.21
CA VAL A 242 14.55 5.11 -7.80
C VAL A 242 14.54 4.93 -6.28
N LEU A 243 14.54 6.01 -5.49
CA LEU A 243 14.50 5.92 -4.02
C LEU A 243 13.29 5.13 -3.52
N LEU A 244 12.10 5.47 -4.02
CA LEU A 244 10.85 4.78 -3.66
C LEU A 244 10.83 3.34 -4.17
N ALA A 245 11.31 3.11 -5.40
CA ALA A 245 11.38 1.76 -5.98
C ALA A 245 12.31 0.85 -5.18
N VAL A 246 13.49 1.33 -4.81
CA VAL A 246 14.48 0.54 -4.05
C VAL A 246 13.93 0.12 -2.70
N GLU A 247 13.27 1.01 -1.96
CA GLU A 247 12.63 0.66 -0.67
C GLU A 247 11.62 -0.49 -0.84
N ILE A 248 10.71 -0.35 -1.81
CA ILE A 248 9.64 -1.33 -2.06
C ILE A 248 10.20 -2.66 -2.58
N LEU A 249 11.13 -2.61 -3.54
CA LEU A 249 11.70 -3.80 -4.16
C LEU A 249 12.56 -4.59 -3.18
N ILE A 250 13.40 -3.93 -2.38
CA ILE A 250 14.18 -4.60 -1.33
C ILE A 250 13.25 -5.27 -0.33
N MET A 251 12.24 -4.54 0.17
CA MET A 251 11.25 -5.12 1.07
C MET A 251 10.57 -6.35 0.43
N SER A 252 10.17 -6.27 -0.83
CA SER A 252 9.45 -7.33 -1.53
C SER A 252 10.34 -8.55 -1.84
N LEU A 253 11.52 -8.34 -2.41
CA LEU A 253 12.42 -9.41 -2.82
C LEU A 253 12.98 -10.19 -1.61
N LEU A 254 13.27 -9.48 -0.53
CA LEU A 254 13.80 -10.10 0.68
C LEU A 254 12.70 -10.67 1.60
N GLN A 255 11.42 -10.45 1.29
CA GLN A 255 10.29 -10.94 2.09
C GLN A 255 10.26 -12.48 2.20
N VAL A 256 10.71 -13.21 1.17
CA VAL A 256 10.81 -14.66 1.20
C VAL A 256 11.86 -15.11 2.23
N TYR A 257 13.02 -14.45 2.24
CA TYR A 257 14.07 -14.73 3.23
C TYR A 257 13.60 -14.32 4.64
N GLY A 258 12.92 -13.20 4.78
CA GLY A 258 12.30 -12.76 6.04
C GLY A 258 11.28 -13.76 6.57
N GLY A 259 10.50 -14.39 5.68
CA GLY A 259 9.58 -15.47 6.04
C GLY A 259 10.30 -16.70 6.60
N ASN A 260 11.36 -17.16 5.93
CA ASN A 260 12.18 -18.28 6.43
C ASN A 260 12.84 -18.00 7.80
N ILE A 261 13.23 -16.74 8.03
CA ILE A 261 13.73 -16.30 9.33
C ILE A 261 12.60 -16.28 10.36
N ALA A 262 11.41 -15.83 10.00
CA ALA A 262 10.25 -15.80 10.88
C ALA A 262 9.75 -17.21 11.29
N ASP A 263 10.07 -18.24 10.52
CA ASP A 263 9.75 -19.62 10.88
C ASP A 263 10.76 -20.24 11.86
N ARG A 264 11.99 -19.69 11.94
CA ARG A 264 13.08 -20.21 12.80
C ARG A 264 13.27 -19.45 14.10
N PHE A 265 12.89 -18.17 14.13
CA PHE A 265 13.10 -17.27 15.26
C PHE A 265 11.79 -16.77 15.85
N ASN A 266 11.87 -16.17 17.04
CA ASN A 266 10.69 -15.60 17.69
C ASN A 266 10.10 -14.45 16.85
N ARG A 267 8.91 -14.67 16.30
CA ARG A 267 8.21 -13.73 15.42
C ARG A 267 7.95 -12.38 16.08
N ARG A 268 7.68 -12.33 17.40
CA ARG A 268 7.46 -11.07 18.12
C ARG A 268 8.73 -10.22 18.14
N VAL A 269 9.87 -10.85 18.38
CA VAL A 269 11.18 -10.18 18.35
C VAL A 269 11.50 -9.67 16.94
N LEU A 270 11.22 -10.47 15.90
CA LEU A 270 11.46 -10.06 14.51
C LEU A 270 10.57 -8.89 14.08
N VAL A 271 9.30 -8.84 14.51
CA VAL A 271 8.43 -7.68 14.28
C VAL A 271 9.03 -6.43 14.91
N ALA A 272 9.47 -6.51 16.17
CA ALA A 272 10.04 -5.38 16.88
C ALA A 272 11.39 -4.93 16.28
N LEU A 273 12.33 -5.85 16.10
CA LEU A 273 13.66 -5.54 15.56
C LEU A 273 13.61 -5.03 14.11
N GLY A 274 12.86 -5.71 13.24
CA GLY A 274 12.71 -5.28 11.85
C GLY A 274 12.07 -3.89 11.76
N ASN A 275 11.06 -3.61 12.61
CA ASN A 275 10.48 -2.27 12.65
C ASN A 275 11.43 -1.22 13.23
N LEU A 276 12.20 -1.54 14.26
CA LEU A 276 13.23 -0.62 14.80
C LEU A 276 14.25 -0.25 13.73
N ILE A 277 14.71 -1.21 12.92
CA ILE A 277 15.58 -0.94 11.76
C ILE A 277 14.87 0.04 10.81
N ASN A 278 13.64 -0.25 10.39
CA ASN A 278 12.87 0.61 9.51
C ASN A 278 12.76 2.05 10.04
N LEU A 279 12.41 2.20 11.33
CA LEU A 279 12.23 3.49 11.98
C LEU A 279 13.53 4.27 12.16
N THR A 280 14.62 3.59 12.45
CA THR A 280 15.95 4.21 12.56
C THR A 280 16.32 4.87 11.22
N PHE A 281 16.17 4.15 10.11
CA PHE A 281 16.50 4.70 8.80
C PHE A 281 15.50 5.74 8.33
N LEU A 282 14.22 5.63 8.70
CA LEU A 282 13.24 6.70 8.50
C LEU A 282 13.65 8.00 9.23
N ALA A 283 14.08 7.90 10.48
CA ALA A 283 14.53 9.04 11.26
C ALA A 283 15.84 9.67 10.73
N LEU A 284 16.67 8.90 10.03
CA LEU A 284 17.93 9.39 9.47
C LEU A 284 17.76 10.06 8.09
N ILE A 285 16.60 9.98 7.43
CA ILE A 285 16.35 10.61 6.13
C ILE A 285 16.73 12.10 6.10
N PRO A 286 16.36 12.94 7.10
CA PRO A 286 16.72 14.34 7.11
C PRO A 286 18.24 14.64 7.13
N LEU A 287 19.05 13.66 7.49
CA LEU A 287 20.51 13.78 7.49
C LEU A 287 21.13 13.41 6.13
N GLY A 288 20.34 12.89 5.20
CA GLY A 288 20.80 12.56 3.86
C GLY A 288 20.96 13.82 3.01
N GLY A 289 22.20 14.19 2.69
CA GLY A 289 22.55 15.38 1.90
C GLY A 289 22.73 15.13 0.40
N ASN A 290 22.59 13.89 -0.08
CA ASN A 290 22.73 13.55 -1.49
C ASN A 290 21.99 12.25 -1.83
N PHE A 291 21.88 11.99 -3.15
CA PHE A 291 21.16 10.80 -3.67
C PHE A 291 21.67 9.49 -3.09
N TRP A 292 22.98 9.27 -3.00
CA TRP A 292 23.54 7.98 -2.57
C TRP A 292 23.27 7.69 -1.10
N GLN A 293 23.31 8.73 -0.26
CA GLN A 293 22.95 8.61 1.15
C GLN A 293 21.47 8.27 1.31
N LEU A 294 20.58 8.98 0.60
CA LEU A 294 19.14 8.67 0.62
C LEU A 294 18.87 7.26 0.08
N LEU A 295 19.57 6.83 -0.98
CA LEU A 295 19.44 5.49 -1.54
C LEU A 295 19.79 4.42 -0.51
N GLY A 296 20.91 4.59 0.19
CA GLY A 296 21.31 3.71 1.28
C GLY A 296 20.28 3.65 2.41
N LEU A 297 19.75 4.81 2.83
CA LEU A 297 18.73 4.89 3.89
C LEU A 297 17.41 4.20 3.46
N CYS A 298 16.94 4.43 2.22
CA CYS A 298 15.76 3.78 1.67
C CYS A 298 15.94 2.26 1.54
N ALA A 299 17.13 1.81 1.11
CA ALA A 299 17.46 0.39 1.01
C ALA A 299 17.42 -0.31 2.38
N LEU A 300 18.02 0.32 3.40
CA LEU A 300 18.04 -0.21 4.76
C LEU A 300 16.66 -0.13 5.45
N GLN A 301 15.86 0.88 5.11
CA GLN A 301 14.46 0.96 5.53
C GLN A 301 13.64 -0.22 4.95
N GLY A 302 13.82 -0.52 3.65
CA GLY A 302 13.22 -1.67 2.98
C GLY A 302 13.61 -3.00 3.62
N LEU A 303 14.88 -3.14 4.05
CA LEU A 303 15.38 -4.33 4.76
C LEU A 303 14.64 -4.52 6.10
N GLY A 304 14.43 -3.45 6.87
CA GLY A 304 13.64 -3.51 8.11
C GLY A 304 12.22 -3.99 7.87
N GLY A 305 11.57 -3.50 6.79
CA GLY A 305 10.26 -3.96 6.34
C GLY A 305 10.24 -5.44 5.93
N ALA A 306 11.29 -5.91 5.23
CA ALA A 306 11.43 -7.30 4.80
C ALA A 306 11.50 -8.30 5.97
N ILE A 307 11.98 -7.87 7.13
CA ILE A 307 12.03 -8.69 8.35
C ILE A 307 10.71 -8.61 9.12
N SER A 308 10.19 -7.41 9.35
CA SER A 308 9.02 -7.19 10.21
C SER A 308 7.70 -7.67 9.62
N MET A 309 7.50 -7.46 8.29
CA MET A 309 6.21 -7.73 7.64
C MET A 309 5.86 -9.22 7.54
N PRO A 310 6.76 -10.14 7.14
CA PRO A 310 6.46 -11.57 7.14
C PRO A 310 6.18 -12.10 8.54
N ALA A 311 6.96 -11.69 9.53
CA ALA A 311 6.75 -12.09 10.93
C ALA A 311 5.39 -11.62 11.46
N SER A 312 5.01 -10.36 11.21
CA SER A 312 3.69 -9.81 11.54
C SER A 312 2.56 -10.55 10.81
N SER A 313 2.77 -10.91 9.52
CA SER A 313 1.77 -11.63 8.74
C SER A 313 1.56 -13.05 9.26
N ALA A 314 2.64 -13.75 9.67
CA ALA A 314 2.56 -15.07 10.29
C ALA A 314 1.76 -15.05 11.61
N LEU A 315 2.03 -14.06 12.50
CA LEU A 315 1.24 -13.87 13.72
C LEU A 315 -0.23 -13.53 13.42
N THR A 316 -0.47 -12.77 12.34
CA THR A 316 -1.83 -12.46 11.88
C THR A 316 -2.59 -13.72 11.46
N VAL A 317 -1.93 -14.65 10.76
CA VAL A 317 -2.52 -15.92 10.36
C VAL A 317 -2.84 -16.80 11.58
N GLU A 318 -1.96 -16.83 12.59
CA GLU A 318 -2.21 -17.55 13.84
C GLU A 318 -3.48 -17.06 14.54
N GLU A 319 -3.64 -15.74 14.69
CA GLU A 319 -4.85 -15.16 15.27
C GLU A 319 -6.07 -15.37 14.35
N GLY A 320 -5.86 -15.35 13.03
CA GLY A 320 -6.90 -15.65 12.05
C GLY A 320 -7.46 -17.07 12.15
N ARG A 321 -6.61 -18.06 12.48
CA ARG A 321 -7.06 -19.43 12.77
C ARG A 321 -7.91 -19.51 14.05
N ARG A 322 -7.64 -18.63 15.02
CA ARG A 322 -8.36 -18.59 16.31
C ARG A 322 -9.69 -17.85 16.22
N PHE A 323 -9.72 -16.70 15.57
CA PHE A 323 -10.86 -15.77 15.56
C PHE A 323 -11.57 -15.64 14.22
N GLY A 324 -11.17 -16.41 13.21
CA GLY A 324 -11.68 -16.29 11.86
C GLY A 324 -10.80 -15.40 10.97
N MET A 325 -10.28 -15.99 9.90
CA MET A 325 -9.30 -15.36 9.00
C MET A 325 -9.82 -14.03 8.42
N GLY A 326 -11.06 -14.00 7.93
CA GLY A 326 -11.66 -12.79 7.34
C GLY A 326 -11.79 -11.64 8.33
N SER A 327 -12.18 -11.92 9.58
CA SER A 327 -12.37 -10.91 10.61
C SER A 327 -11.05 -10.28 11.05
N VAL A 328 -10.02 -11.10 11.28
CA VAL A 328 -8.69 -10.65 11.69
C VAL A 328 -8.03 -9.87 10.57
N MET A 329 -8.06 -10.37 9.33
CA MET A 329 -7.51 -9.65 8.16
C MET A 329 -8.24 -8.33 7.92
N GLY A 330 -9.56 -8.27 8.13
CA GLY A 330 -10.36 -7.05 8.03
C GLY A 330 -9.93 -5.97 9.03
N ILE A 331 -9.71 -6.34 10.31
CA ILE A 331 -9.23 -5.42 11.35
C ILE A 331 -7.85 -4.86 10.98
N PHE A 332 -6.94 -5.68 10.45
CA PHE A 332 -5.61 -5.21 10.08
C PHE A 332 -5.60 -4.39 8.80
N ALA A 333 -6.46 -4.69 7.84
CA ALA A 333 -6.68 -3.83 6.67
C ALA A 333 -7.24 -2.45 7.07
N MET A 334 -8.13 -2.42 8.07
CA MET A 334 -8.65 -1.18 8.65
C MET A 334 -7.54 -0.38 9.35
N ALA A 335 -6.70 -1.02 10.20
CA ALA A 335 -5.56 -0.37 10.84
C ALA A 335 -4.60 0.25 9.80
N MET A 336 -4.33 -0.49 8.72
CA MET A 336 -3.49 -0.02 7.63
C MET A 336 -4.10 1.20 6.91
N SER A 337 -5.40 1.18 6.64
CA SER A 337 -6.09 2.29 5.98
C SER A 337 -6.13 3.55 6.85
N ILE A 338 -6.39 3.38 8.16
CA ILE A 338 -6.38 4.48 9.13
C ILE A 338 -4.97 5.09 9.22
N GLY A 339 -3.93 4.28 9.33
CA GLY A 339 -2.55 4.76 9.38
C GLY A 339 -2.15 5.53 8.12
N MET A 340 -2.48 5.00 6.94
CA MET A 340 -2.23 5.64 5.64
C MET A 340 -3.03 6.95 5.43
N ALA A 341 -4.15 7.14 6.14
CA ALA A 341 -4.90 8.38 6.11
C ALA A 341 -4.36 9.41 7.12
N ILE A 342 -4.17 8.98 8.37
CA ILE A 342 -3.77 9.87 9.48
C ILE A 342 -2.29 10.30 9.34
N GLY A 343 -1.41 9.41 8.87
CA GLY A 343 0.01 9.70 8.73
C GLY A 343 0.29 10.97 7.92
N PRO A 344 -0.11 11.03 6.65
CA PRO A 344 0.07 12.23 5.83
C PRO A 344 -0.62 13.48 6.38
N LEU A 345 -1.82 13.33 7.00
CA LEU A 345 -2.54 14.47 7.58
C LEU A 345 -1.75 15.12 8.72
N LEU A 346 -1.35 14.34 9.72
CA LEU A 346 -0.58 14.87 10.84
C LEU A 346 0.80 15.35 10.41
N SER A 347 1.44 14.62 9.50
CA SER A 347 2.72 15.03 8.93
C SER A 347 2.63 16.33 8.15
N GLY A 348 1.51 16.57 7.46
CA GLY A 348 1.26 17.82 6.75
C GLY A 348 1.19 19.03 7.69
N VAL A 349 0.49 18.88 8.81
CA VAL A 349 0.45 19.92 9.87
C VAL A 349 1.88 20.16 10.40
N ILE A 350 2.65 19.10 10.68
CA ILE A 350 4.02 19.23 11.18
C ILE A 350 4.92 19.91 10.13
N ALA A 351 4.76 19.58 8.86
CA ALA A 351 5.52 20.20 7.78
C ALA A 351 5.30 21.71 7.70
N ASP A 352 4.04 22.16 7.83
CA ASP A 352 3.68 23.56 7.72
C ASP A 352 4.05 24.40 8.96
N PHE A 353 3.89 23.84 10.17
CA PHE A 353 4.10 24.60 11.41
C PHE A 353 5.48 24.40 12.06
N VAL A 354 6.20 23.35 11.70
CA VAL A 354 7.52 23.05 12.28
C VAL A 354 8.59 22.98 11.19
N SER A 355 8.68 21.86 10.47
CA SER A 355 9.55 21.67 9.31
C SER A 355 9.29 20.33 8.62
N ILE A 356 9.73 20.20 7.36
CA ILE A 356 9.67 18.93 6.65
C ILE A 356 10.56 17.86 7.29
N ASN A 357 11.67 18.24 7.91
CA ASN A 357 12.56 17.29 8.62
C ASN A 357 11.85 16.65 9.81
N SER A 358 11.04 17.42 10.53
CA SER A 358 10.28 16.96 11.70
C SER A 358 9.24 15.90 11.35
N VAL A 359 8.80 15.85 10.10
CA VAL A 359 7.85 14.86 9.60
C VAL A 359 8.40 13.43 9.71
N PHE A 360 9.68 13.23 9.37
CA PHE A 360 10.33 11.92 9.45
C PHE A 360 10.55 11.48 10.90
N TYR A 361 10.92 12.42 11.77
CA TYR A 361 11.03 12.16 13.22
C TYR A 361 9.67 11.81 13.83
N PHE A 362 8.62 12.52 13.45
CA PHE A 362 7.26 12.20 13.86
C PHE A 362 6.84 10.79 13.45
N GLY A 363 7.07 10.42 12.18
CA GLY A 363 6.79 9.07 11.68
C GLY A 363 7.54 7.99 12.47
N ALA A 364 8.83 8.24 12.78
CA ALA A 364 9.65 7.33 13.57
C ALA A 364 9.14 7.22 15.04
N ILE A 365 8.79 8.33 15.69
CA ILE A 365 8.27 8.34 17.07
C ILE A 365 6.95 7.58 17.14
N MET A 366 6.02 7.83 16.22
CA MET A 366 4.75 7.11 16.17
C MET A 366 4.96 5.61 15.94
N GLY A 367 5.92 5.26 15.09
CA GLY A 367 6.34 3.88 14.87
C GLY A 367 6.92 3.23 16.12
N LEU A 368 7.75 3.95 16.89
CA LEU A 368 8.31 3.49 18.17
C LEU A 368 7.20 3.25 19.21
N ILE A 369 6.23 4.18 19.32
CA ILE A 369 5.06 4.01 20.19
C ILE A 369 4.28 2.75 19.81
N GLY A 370 3.99 2.57 18.49
CA GLY A 370 3.28 1.38 18.01
C GLY A 370 4.03 0.07 18.27
N THR A 371 5.36 0.08 18.12
CA THR A 371 6.22 -1.07 18.43
C THR A 371 6.24 -1.34 19.95
N GLY A 372 6.33 -0.31 20.76
CA GLY A 372 6.27 -0.41 22.23
C GLY A 372 4.93 -1.01 22.69
N LEU A 373 3.81 -0.54 22.14
CA LEU A 373 2.48 -1.08 22.39
C LEU A 373 2.37 -2.54 21.94
N PHE A 374 2.94 -2.88 20.75
CA PHE A 374 3.00 -4.26 20.29
C PHE A 374 3.71 -5.15 21.29
N VAL A 375 4.92 -4.79 21.70
CA VAL A 375 5.69 -5.56 22.70
C VAL A 375 4.96 -5.65 24.02
N TRP A 376 4.32 -4.57 24.47
CA TRP A 376 3.58 -4.54 25.74
C TRP A 376 2.36 -5.46 25.75
N PHE A 377 1.55 -5.42 24.68
CA PHE A 377 0.35 -6.25 24.58
C PHE A 377 0.63 -7.73 24.29
N THR A 378 1.83 -8.05 23.74
CA THR A 378 2.18 -9.42 23.34
C THR A 378 3.14 -10.13 24.31
N ARG A 379 3.41 -9.51 25.46
CA ARG A 379 4.20 -10.11 26.55
C ARG A 379 3.61 -11.41 27.06
#